data_8bbed338e9e093016984d11df5d6d3e0
#
_entry.id   8bbed338e9e093016984d11df5d6d3e0
#
_cell.length_a   1.000
_cell.length_b   1.000
_cell.length_c   1.000
_cell.angle_alpha   90.00
_cell.angle_beta   90.00
_cell.angle_gamma   90.00
#
_symmetry.space_group_name_H-M   'P 1'
#
loop_
_entity.id
_entity.type
_entity.pdbx_description
1 polymer ?
#
loop_
_entity_poly.entity_id
_entity_poly.type
_entity_poly.pdbx_seq_one_letter_code
_entity_poly.pdbx_strand_id
1 'polypeptide(L)'
;MAEPTVELAELHIHLEGTLRRETAISLARHHGLPDPPAYEYSTLPEFLAIYGQVCRCMVTGDDFERVILDHAQSMKGQNITYAEISFNPSLHAGEAWLDGVIRGRRRVGSELGLEIGWLVEMVRGAPYRDNERALEIAIATEGTVGIGLVGDEGVRAASLGPLVERASAAGLGFMPHAGQAGGPEVVHEAVAMLGARRVAHGVAAAADPAVLRLLAEHEVCLCICPSSNARVGLRPDYRLLAGAGIPLTVNTDDPAMVPTTLTHELELAESAHGLNRDALIAAAWRSRFGGSAQAPAR
;
A
#
# COMPACT_ATOMS: atom_id res chain seq x y z
N MET A 1 23.72 15.80 -22.34
CA MET A 1 23.64 15.21 -20.98
C MET A 1 22.18 14.82 -20.82
N ALA A 2 21.88 13.57 -20.49
CA ALA A 2 20.52 13.20 -20.12
C ALA A 2 20.12 14.04 -18.90
N GLU A 3 18.92 14.60 -18.90
CA GLU A 3 18.38 15.25 -17.71
C GLU A 3 18.41 14.25 -16.54
N PRO A 4 18.75 14.68 -15.32
CA PRO A 4 18.73 13.80 -14.17
C PRO A 4 17.28 13.26 -14.04
N THR A 5 17.13 11.94 -14.16
CA THR A 5 15.83 11.30 -13.97
C THR A 5 15.41 11.51 -12.52
N VAL A 6 14.20 12.09 -12.32
CA VAL A 6 13.65 12.36 -10.98
C VAL A 6 13.50 11.05 -10.22
N GLU A 7 14.05 10.99 -9.00
CA GLU A 7 13.85 9.84 -8.12
C GLU A 7 12.41 9.81 -7.61
N LEU A 8 11.80 8.62 -7.66
CA LEU A 8 10.43 8.39 -7.25
C LEU A 8 10.35 7.64 -5.92
N ALA A 9 9.30 7.94 -5.16
CA ALA A 9 8.89 7.19 -3.99
C ALA A 9 7.46 6.68 -4.17
N GLU A 10 7.20 5.44 -3.77
CA GLU A 10 5.87 4.83 -3.81
C GLU A 10 5.45 4.36 -2.42
N LEU A 11 4.24 4.69 -1.98
CA LEU A 11 3.84 4.59 -0.57
C LEU A 11 2.64 3.66 -0.32
N HIS A 12 2.08 3.04 -1.36
CA HIS A 12 0.95 2.15 -1.24
C HIS A 12 1.04 1.02 -2.27
N ILE A 13 1.63 -0.08 -1.85
CA ILE A 13 1.78 -1.32 -2.60
C ILE A 13 1.50 -2.48 -1.66
N HIS A 14 0.75 -3.48 -2.11
CA HIS A 14 0.60 -4.75 -1.42
C HIS A 14 1.61 -5.76 -1.97
N LEU A 15 2.45 -6.35 -1.11
CA LEU A 15 3.45 -7.34 -1.52
C LEU A 15 2.82 -8.49 -2.29
N GLU A 16 1.72 -9.02 -1.79
CA GLU A 16 0.99 -10.13 -2.41
C GLU A 16 0.43 -9.73 -3.77
N GLY A 17 0.02 -8.46 -3.93
CA GLY A 17 -0.46 -7.87 -5.18
C GLY A 17 0.63 -7.61 -6.23
N THR A 18 1.92 -7.76 -5.85
CA THR A 18 3.04 -7.71 -6.80
C THR A 18 3.32 -9.06 -7.47
N LEU A 19 2.72 -10.15 -6.98
CA LEU A 19 2.94 -11.50 -7.48
C LEU A 19 2.37 -11.66 -8.89
N ARG A 20 3.24 -11.69 -9.91
CA ARG A 20 2.85 -11.90 -11.30
C ARG A 20 2.27 -13.29 -11.48
N ARG A 21 1.25 -13.42 -12.35
CA ARG A 21 0.52 -14.67 -12.56
C ARG A 21 1.42 -15.83 -12.95
N GLU A 22 2.42 -15.59 -13.81
CA GLU A 22 3.37 -16.63 -14.23
C GLU A 22 4.22 -17.13 -13.06
N THR A 23 4.64 -16.22 -12.19
CA THR A 23 5.35 -16.56 -10.94
C THR A 23 4.43 -17.32 -10.00
N ALA A 24 3.18 -16.88 -9.82
CA ALA A 24 2.19 -17.56 -8.98
C ALA A 24 1.93 -19.01 -9.44
N ILE A 25 1.79 -19.24 -10.75
CA ILE A 25 1.67 -20.59 -11.34
C ILE A 25 2.92 -21.44 -11.06
N SER A 26 4.10 -20.84 -11.23
CA SER A 26 5.38 -21.53 -10.95
C SER A 26 5.49 -21.97 -9.49
N LEU A 27 5.13 -21.08 -8.55
CA LEU A 27 5.13 -21.35 -7.11
C LEU A 27 4.07 -22.39 -6.73
N ALA A 28 2.85 -22.25 -7.22
CA ALA A 28 1.77 -23.21 -6.97
C ALA A 28 2.19 -24.63 -7.37
N ARG A 29 2.75 -24.80 -8.56
CA ARG A 29 3.24 -26.11 -9.05
C ARG A 29 4.40 -26.64 -8.23
N HIS A 30 5.33 -25.77 -7.81
CA HIS A 30 6.44 -26.13 -6.92
C HIS A 30 5.94 -26.72 -5.60
N HIS A 31 4.87 -26.17 -5.05
CA HIS A 31 4.27 -26.60 -3.78
C HIS A 31 3.15 -27.64 -3.95
N GLY A 32 2.90 -28.14 -5.16
CA GLY A 32 1.82 -29.11 -5.42
C GLY A 32 0.42 -28.54 -5.23
N LEU A 33 0.27 -27.22 -5.36
CA LEU A 33 -1.01 -26.50 -5.27
C LEU A 33 -1.66 -26.40 -6.66
N PRO A 34 -3.00 -26.21 -6.72
CA PRO A 34 -3.67 -25.87 -7.97
C PRO A 34 -3.15 -24.55 -8.56
N ASP A 35 -3.13 -24.47 -9.90
CA ASP A 35 -2.80 -23.19 -10.57
C ASP A 35 -3.79 -22.10 -10.13
N PRO A 36 -3.31 -20.89 -9.80
CA PRO A 36 -4.17 -19.77 -9.42
C PRO A 36 -5.04 -19.32 -10.61
N PRO A 37 -6.22 -18.73 -10.35
CA PRO A 37 -7.10 -18.22 -11.39
C PRO A 37 -6.44 -17.12 -12.23
N ALA A 38 -7.06 -16.78 -13.37
CA ALA A 38 -6.71 -15.56 -14.09
C ALA A 38 -7.02 -14.32 -13.22
N TYR A 39 -6.25 -13.24 -13.41
CA TYR A 39 -6.46 -11.96 -12.70
C TYR A 39 -7.56 -11.15 -13.42
N GLU A 40 -8.74 -11.76 -13.56
CA GLU A 40 -9.89 -11.20 -14.24
C GLU A 40 -11.02 -10.94 -13.22
N TYR A 41 -11.32 -9.69 -12.98
CA TYR A 41 -12.36 -9.24 -12.05
C TYR A 41 -12.87 -7.86 -12.47
N SER A 42 -14.05 -7.51 -11.99
CA SER A 42 -14.70 -6.22 -12.24
C SER A 42 -15.23 -5.55 -10.97
N THR A 43 -15.22 -6.29 -9.86
CA THR A 43 -15.70 -5.85 -8.55
C THR A 43 -14.68 -6.16 -7.46
N LEU A 44 -14.71 -5.40 -6.37
CA LEU A 44 -13.84 -5.63 -5.22
C LEU A 44 -14.02 -7.03 -4.59
N PRO A 45 -15.25 -7.57 -4.41
CA PRO A 45 -15.41 -8.95 -3.92
C PRO A 45 -14.78 -10.02 -4.83
N GLU A 46 -14.87 -9.87 -6.16
CA GLU A 46 -14.22 -10.77 -7.11
C GLU A 46 -12.70 -10.68 -6.99
N PHE A 47 -12.15 -9.46 -6.89
CA PHE A 47 -10.73 -9.23 -6.64
C PHE A 47 -10.27 -9.96 -5.38
N LEU A 48 -10.93 -9.74 -4.24
CA LEU A 48 -10.56 -10.36 -2.96
C LEU A 48 -10.60 -11.89 -3.00
N ALA A 49 -11.56 -12.48 -3.74
CA ALA A 49 -11.65 -13.92 -3.92
C ALA A 49 -10.47 -14.49 -4.72
N ILE A 50 -9.99 -13.77 -5.73
CA ILE A 50 -8.78 -14.12 -6.50
C ILE A 50 -7.53 -13.89 -5.65
N TYR A 51 -7.42 -12.73 -5.03
CA TYR A 51 -6.29 -12.31 -4.19
C TYR A 51 -5.96 -13.35 -3.12
N GLY A 52 -6.95 -13.82 -2.36
CA GLY A 52 -6.75 -14.85 -1.34
C GLY A 52 -6.29 -16.21 -1.91
N GLN A 53 -6.55 -16.52 -3.18
CA GLN A 53 -6.02 -17.71 -3.83
C GLN A 53 -4.57 -17.52 -4.28
N VAL A 54 -4.24 -16.32 -4.74
CA VAL A 54 -2.89 -15.94 -5.18
C VAL A 54 -1.93 -15.92 -3.97
N CYS A 55 -2.35 -15.33 -2.85
CA CYS A 55 -1.56 -15.30 -1.62
C CYS A 55 -1.11 -16.70 -1.15
N ARG A 56 -1.96 -17.70 -1.31
CA ARG A 56 -1.63 -19.10 -0.94
C ARG A 56 -0.50 -19.72 -1.76
N CYS A 57 -0.13 -19.14 -2.89
CA CYS A 57 1.01 -19.61 -3.69
C CYS A 57 2.37 -19.27 -3.07
N MET A 58 2.43 -18.27 -2.17
CA MET A 58 3.63 -17.92 -1.43
C MET A 58 3.64 -18.68 -0.08
N VAL A 59 4.47 -19.71 0.03
CA VAL A 59 4.48 -20.66 1.15
C VAL A 59 5.73 -20.53 2.01
N THR A 60 6.88 -20.32 1.38
CA THR A 60 8.19 -20.30 2.04
C THR A 60 8.84 -18.93 2.00
N GLY A 61 9.84 -18.70 2.85
CA GLY A 61 10.63 -17.48 2.80
C GLY A 61 11.31 -17.24 1.44
N ASP A 62 11.70 -18.30 0.74
CA ASP A 62 12.30 -18.18 -0.59
C ASP A 62 11.30 -17.68 -1.64
N ASP A 63 10.02 -18.01 -1.50
CA ASP A 63 8.96 -17.49 -2.37
C ASP A 63 8.80 -15.98 -2.17
N PHE A 64 8.76 -15.53 -0.90
CA PHE A 64 8.68 -14.11 -0.56
C PHE A 64 9.89 -13.33 -1.05
N GLU A 65 11.10 -13.84 -0.79
CA GLU A 65 12.33 -13.22 -1.28
C GLU A 65 12.32 -13.07 -2.81
N ARG A 66 11.89 -14.12 -3.54
CA ARG A 66 11.77 -14.09 -5.00
C ARG A 66 10.79 -13.02 -5.48
N VAL A 67 9.59 -12.96 -4.89
CA VAL A 67 8.55 -11.99 -5.28
C VAL A 67 9.03 -10.56 -5.04
N ILE A 68 9.68 -10.30 -3.90
CA ILE A 68 10.27 -9.00 -3.56
C ILE A 68 11.30 -8.58 -4.60
N LEU A 69 12.23 -9.47 -4.95
CA LEU A 69 13.28 -9.18 -5.94
C LEU A 69 12.70 -8.95 -7.35
N ASP A 70 11.74 -9.78 -7.76
CA ASP A 70 11.06 -9.64 -9.05
C ASP A 70 10.36 -8.28 -9.18
N HIS A 71 9.69 -7.82 -8.12
CA HIS A 71 9.02 -6.51 -8.12
C HIS A 71 10.04 -5.36 -8.05
N ALA A 72 11.08 -5.50 -7.23
CA ALA A 72 12.13 -4.48 -7.09
C ALA A 72 12.84 -4.17 -8.42
N GLN A 73 13.01 -5.16 -9.31
CA GLN A 73 13.54 -4.93 -10.65
C GLN A 73 12.63 -3.99 -11.47
N SER A 74 11.32 -4.16 -11.38
CA SER A 74 10.35 -3.28 -12.04
C SER A 74 10.40 -1.86 -11.46
N MET A 75 10.49 -1.72 -10.14
CA MET A 75 10.62 -0.42 -9.46
C MET A 75 11.92 0.28 -9.88
N LYS A 76 13.04 -0.44 -9.91
CA LYS A 76 14.34 0.11 -10.35
C LYS A 76 14.28 0.64 -11.78
N GLY A 77 13.61 -0.07 -12.68
CA GLY A 77 13.40 0.36 -14.08
C GLY A 77 12.62 1.67 -14.22
N GLN A 78 11.87 2.07 -13.18
CA GLN A 78 11.09 3.30 -13.11
C GLN A 78 11.78 4.42 -12.30
N ASN A 79 13.03 4.23 -11.89
CA ASN A 79 13.77 5.13 -11.00
C ASN A 79 13.11 5.34 -9.62
N ILE A 80 12.39 4.31 -9.11
CA ILE A 80 11.90 4.30 -7.74
C ILE A 80 13.09 3.94 -6.84
N THR A 81 13.42 4.81 -5.89
CA THR A 81 14.54 4.62 -4.95
C THR A 81 14.06 4.38 -3.52
N TYR A 82 12.77 4.62 -3.25
CA TYR A 82 12.12 4.36 -1.99
C TYR A 82 10.72 3.79 -2.20
N ALA A 83 10.33 2.76 -1.46
CA ALA A 83 8.98 2.23 -1.47
C ALA A 83 8.52 1.81 -0.06
N GLU A 84 7.23 2.04 0.26
CA GLU A 84 6.58 1.46 1.41
C GLU A 84 5.59 0.40 0.93
N ILE A 85 5.89 -0.86 1.27
CA ILE A 85 5.17 -2.02 0.81
C ILE A 85 4.49 -2.68 2.00
N SER A 86 3.19 -2.91 1.91
CA SER A 86 2.44 -3.62 2.93
C SER A 86 2.44 -5.12 2.68
N PHE A 87 2.30 -5.90 3.76
CA PHE A 87 2.00 -7.32 3.71
C PHE A 87 1.06 -7.72 4.84
N ASN A 88 0.27 -8.76 4.59
CA ASN A 88 -0.75 -9.19 5.53
C ASN A 88 -0.43 -10.55 6.17
N PRO A 89 0.05 -10.60 7.44
CA PRO A 89 0.39 -11.86 8.10
C PRO A 89 -0.75 -12.86 8.19
N SER A 90 -2.02 -12.40 8.20
CA SER A 90 -3.17 -13.28 8.32
C SER A 90 -3.46 -14.14 7.08
N LEU A 91 -2.84 -13.80 5.95
CA LEU A 91 -2.99 -14.53 4.69
C LEU A 91 -2.02 -15.72 4.57
N HIS A 92 -1.06 -15.84 5.47
CA HIS A 92 0.03 -16.81 5.38
C HIS A 92 0.09 -17.72 6.62
N ALA A 93 0.39 -18.99 6.39
CA ALA A 93 0.47 -19.96 7.48
C ALA A 93 1.81 -19.88 8.23
N GLY A 94 1.75 -19.79 9.55
CA GLY A 94 2.95 -19.69 10.40
C GLY A 94 3.71 -18.38 10.17
N GLU A 95 5.01 -18.36 10.50
CA GLU A 95 5.83 -17.14 10.42
C GLU A 95 7.20 -17.40 9.74
N ALA A 96 7.48 -18.62 9.29
CA ALA A 96 8.76 -18.95 8.67
C ALA A 96 9.06 -18.14 7.40
N TRP A 97 8.02 -17.62 6.75
CA TRP A 97 8.12 -16.76 5.56
C TRP A 97 8.70 -15.36 5.87
N LEU A 98 8.61 -14.87 7.12
CA LEU A 98 9.14 -13.55 7.52
C LEU A 98 10.65 -13.44 7.27
N ASP A 99 11.40 -14.54 7.41
CA ASP A 99 12.82 -14.55 7.08
C ASP A 99 13.08 -14.15 5.62
N GLY A 100 12.23 -14.61 4.70
CA GLY A 100 12.29 -14.22 3.28
C GLY A 100 11.99 -12.73 3.05
N VAL A 101 11.05 -12.15 3.81
CA VAL A 101 10.75 -10.72 3.77
C VAL A 101 11.98 -9.90 4.19
N ILE A 102 12.66 -10.31 5.26
CA ILE A 102 13.88 -9.65 5.75
C ILE A 102 15.03 -9.80 4.75
N ARG A 103 15.28 -11.01 4.24
CA ARG A 103 16.33 -11.27 3.25
C ARG A 103 16.08 -10.48 1.95
N GLY A 104 14.85 -10.53 1.43
CA GLY A 104 14.47 -9.81 0.21
C GLY A 104 14.74 -8.32 0.32
N ARG A 105 14.33 -7.67 1.41
CA ARG A 105 14.60 -6.26 1.68
C ARG A 105 16.10 -5.95 1.68
N ARG A 106 16.89 -6.73 2.42
CA ARG A 106 18.35 -6.54 2.51
C ARG A 106 19.02 -6.67 1.14
N ARG A 107 18.62 -7.66 0.35
CA ARG A 107 19.16 -7.87 -1.00
C ARG A 107 18.79 -6.74 -1.95
N VAL A 108 17.52 -6.28 -1.93
CA VAL A 108 17.09 -5.12 -2.72
C VAL A 108 17.93 -3.89 -2.39
N GLY A 109 18.16 -3.62 -1.11
CA GLY A 109 19.02 -2.51 -0.69
C GLY A 109 20.46 -2.64 -1.21
N SER A 110 21.07 -3.80 -1.06
CA SER A 110 22.48 -4.01 -1.44
C SER A 110 22.70 -4.17 -2.95
N GLU A 111 21.76 -4.80 -3.68
CA GLU A 111 21.93 -5.11 -5.10
C GLU A 111 21.36 -4.02 -6.02
N LEU A 112 20.28 -3.34 -5.60
CA LEU A 112 19.57 -2.38 -6.45
C LEU A 112 19.63 -0.94 -5.94
N GLY A 113 20.09 -0.71 -4.69
CA GLY A 113 20.11 0.61 -4.06
C GLY A 113 18.70 1.19 -3.84
N LEU A 114 17.67 0.32 -3.71
CA LEU A 114 16.29 0.70 -3.44
C LEU A 114 15.98 0.42 -1.97
N GLU A 115 15.46 1.42 -1.26
CA GLU A 115 15.06 1.29 0.13
C GLU A 115 13.60 0.86 0.23
N ILE A 116 13.31 -0.20 0.98
CA ILE A 116 11.95 -0.67 1.28
C ILE A 116 11.66 -0.47 2.76
N GLY A 117 10.54 0.21 3.06
CA GLY A 117 9.89 0.23 4.36
C GLY A 117 8.70 -0.74 4.36
N TRP A 118 8.56 -1.56 5.41
CA TRP A 118 7.40 -2.45 5.51
C TRP A 118 6.25 -1.79 6.27
N LEU A 119 5.01 -2.04 5.80
CA LEU A 119 3.80 -1.83 6.58
C LEU A 119 3.17 -3.21 6.84
N VAL A 120 2.94 -3.52 8.12
CA VAL A 120 2.29 -4.78 8.50
C VAL A 120 0.80 -4.55 8.68
N GLU A 121 -0.03 -5.31 7.99
CA GLU A 121 -1.47 -5.06 7.96
C GLU A 121 -2.21 -5.75 9.09
N MET A 122 -3.05 -4.96 9.77
CA MET A 122 -4.17 -5.42 10.58
C MET A 122 -5.42 -5.58 9.71
N VAL A 123 -6.40 -6.33 10.19
CA VAL A 123 -7.62 -6.64 9.41
C VAL A 123 -8.87 -6.23 10.19
N ARG A 124 -9.74 -5.40 9.57
CA ARG A 124 -11.07 -5.06 10.12
C ARG A 124 -11.89 -6.32 10.35
N GLY A 125 -12.54 -6.40 11.50
CA GLY A 125 -13.38 -7.53 11.86
C GLY A 125 -12.65 -8.82 12.25
N ALA A 126 -11.33 -8.89 12.10
CA ALA A 126 -10.56 -9.99 12.66
C ALA A 126 -10.56 -9.97 14.20
N PRO A 127 -10.38 -11.12 14.87
CA PRO A 127 -10.22 -11.15 16.32
C PRO A 127 -9.12 -10.18 16.78
N TYR A 128 -9.37 -9.46 17.88
CA TYR A 128 -8.41 -8.47 18.41
C TYR A 128 -7.00 -9.03 18.60
N ARG A 129 -6.88 -10.27 19.10
CA ARG A 129 -5.60 -10.97 19.29
C ARG A 129 -4.82 -11.16 17.97
N ASP A 130 -5.50 -11.32 16.84
CA ASP A 130 -4.85 -11.54 15.55
C ASP A 130 -4.25 -10.21 15.05
N ASN A 131 -4.96 -9.09 15.26
CA ASN A 131 -4.44 -7.75 15.03
C ASN A 131 -3.31 -7.38 16.00
N GLU A 132 -3.40 -7.79 17.26
CA GLU A 132 -2.30 -7.65 18.23
C GLU A 132 -1.07 -8.42 17.78
N ARG A 133 -1.24 -9.64 17.25
CA ARG A 133 -0.13 -10.41 16.68
C ARG A 133 0.50 -9.72 15.47
N ALA A 134 -0.30 -9.14 14.56
CA ALA A 134 0.20 -8.35 13.44
C ALA A 134 1.06 -7.17 13.93
N LEU A 135 0.64 -6.47 14.99
CA LEU A 135 1.42 -5.40 15.59
C LEU A 135 2.74 -5.92 16.21
N GLU A 136 2.74 -7.07 16.87
CA GLU A 136 3.97 -7.68 17.39
C GLU A 136 4.95 -8.02 16.27
N ILE A 137 4.46 -8.57 15.17
CA ILE A 137 5.25 -8.80 13.95
C ILE A 137 5.81 -7.48 13.44
N ALA A 138 4.99 -6.42 13.36
CA ALA A 138 5.44 -5.11 12.91
C ALA A 138 6.60 -4.55 13.75
N ILE A 139 6.49 -4.65 15.08
CA ILE A 139 7.52 -4.15 16.01
C ILE A 139 8.81 -4.98 15.91
N ALA A 140 8.70 -6.28 15.66
CA ALA A 140 9.83 -7.21 15.63
C ALA A 140 10.53 -7.28 14.26
N THR A 141 9.83 -6.94 13.16
CA THR A 141 10.37 -7.11 11.81
C THR A 141 11.28 -5.95 11.41
N GLU A 142 12.49 -6.26 11.02
CA GLU A 142 13.47 -5.28 10.54
C GLU A 142 12.95 -4.52 9.31
N GLY A 143 13.04 -3.20 9.36
CA GLY A 143 12.63 -2.32 8.27
C GLY A 143 11.14 -1.99 8.26
N THR A 144 10.39 -2.39 9.27
CA THR A 144 9.01 -1.92 9.44
C THR A 144 9.01 -0.43 9.79
N VAL A 145 8.22 0.33 9.06
CA VAL A 145 8.05 1.79 9.22
C VAL A 145 6.63 2.16 9.61
N GLY A 146 5.69 1.20 9.51
CA GLY A 146 4.30 1.45 9.85
C GLY A 146 3.44 0.20 9.93
N ILE A 147 2.18 0.43 10.26
CA ILE A 147 1.10 -0.55 10.21
C ILE A 147 0.03 -0.10 9.22
N GLY A 148 -0.60 -1.05 8.55
CA GLY A 148 -1.77 -0.86 7.72
C GLY A 148 -3.06 -1.34 8.41
N LEU A 149 -4.20 -1.09 7.80
CA LEU A 149 -5.49 -1.66 8.17
C LEU A 149 -6.29 -1.91 6.90
N VAL A 150 -6.62 -3.17 6.66
CA VAL A 150 -7.37 -3.63 5.49
C VAL A 150 -8.67 -4.32 5.90
N GLY A 151 -9.41 -4.84 4.94
CA GLY A 151 -10.64 -5.61 5.16
C GLY A 151 -11.91 -4.79 4.94
N ASP A 152 -13.06 -5.32 5.37
CA ASP A 152 -14.38 -4.73 5.11
C ASP A 152 -14.53 -3.36 5.79
N GLU A 153 -14.59 -2.30 5.00
CA GLU A 153 -14.78 -0.93 5.47
C GLU A 153 -16.14 -0.68 6.13
N GLY A 154 -17.11 -1.56 5.95
CA GLY A 154 -18.37 -1.55 6.69
C GLY A 154 -18.20 -1.90 8.19
N VAL A 155 -17.05 -2.50 8.56
CA VAL A 155 -16.74 -2.82 9.96
C VAL A 155 -15.98 -1.68 10.59
N ARG A 156 -16.52 -1.14 11.71
CA ARG A 156 -15.88 -0.05 12.47
C ARG A 156 -14.57 -0.53 13.10
N ALA A 157 -13.55 0.35 13.10
CA ALA A 157 -12.20 0.03 13.56
C ALA A 157 -11.80 0.76 14.85
N ALA A 158 -12.66 1.55 15.46
CA ALA A 158 -12.35 2.34 16.67
C ALA A 158 -11.82 1.48 17.83
N SER A 159 -12.24 0.20 17.93
CA SER A 159 -11.74 -0.74 18.95
C SER A 159 -10.25 -1.08 18.80
N LEU A 160 -9.65 -0.80 17.63
CA LEU A 160 -8.22 -1.01 17.38
C LEU A 160 -7.36 0.19 17.83
N GLY A 161 -7.97 1.28 18.33
CA GLY A 161 -7.26 2.47 18.83
C GLY A 161 -6.07 2.15 19.74
N PRO A 162 -6.21 1.28 20.77
CA PRO A 162 -5.08 0.91 21.64
C PRO A 162 -3.90 0.25 20.90
N LEU A 163 -4.15 -0.47 19.79
CA LEU A 163 -3.07 -1.04 18.98
C LEU A 163 -2.37 0.04 18.14
N VAL A 164 -3.14 0.98 17.60
CA VAL A 164 -2.58 2.13 16.86
C VAL A 164 -1.73 3.01 17.78
N GLU A 165 -2.18 3.26 19.00
CA GLU A 165 -1.40 3.98 20.02
C GLU A 165 -0.09 3.25 20.35
N ARG A 166 -0.12 1.93 20.53
CA ARG A 166 1.08 1.11 20.75
C ARG A 166 2.04 1.18 19.56
N ALA A 167 1.52 1.13 18.31
CA ALA A 167 2.32 1.30 17.10
C ALA A 167 3.00 2.66 17.07
N SER A 168 2.26 3.74 17.35
CA SER A 168 2.78 5.11 17.42
C SER A 168 3.86 5.25 18.50
N ALA A 169 3.66 4.65 19.67
CA ALA A 169 4.65 4.62 20.77
C ALA A 169 5.93 3.87 20.38
N ALA A 170 5.84 2.90 19.47
CA ALA A 170 6.97 2.19 18.89
C ALA A 170 7.62 2.95 17.70
N GLY A 171 7.14 4.15 17.37
CA GLY A 171 7.66 4.95 16.26
C GLY A 171 7.14 4.54 14.88
N LEU A 172 6.08 3.71 14.81
CA LEU A 172 5.49 3.24 13.57
C LEU A 172 4.37 4.20 13.09
N GLY A 173 4.34 4.46 11.77
CA GLY A 173 3.25 5.18 11.13
C GLY A 173 1.98 4.31 11.02
N PHE A 174 0.84 4.96 10.66
CA PHE A 174 -0.43 4.26 10.45
C PHE A 174 -1.08 4.70 9.14
N MET A 175 -1.31 3.74 8.24
CA MET A 175 -1.97 3.94 6.93
C MET A 175 -3.14 2.97 6.77
N PRO A 176 -4.34 3.32 7.23
CA PRO A 176 -5.54 2.49 7.00
C PRO A 176 -6.11 2.67 5.59
N HIS A 177 -6.69 1.59 5.01
CA HIS A 177 -7.66 1.70 3.94
C HIS A 177 -8.94 2.32 4.50
N ALA A 178 -9.39 3.41 3.88
CA ALA A 178 -10.63 4.06 4.24
C ALA A 178 -11.18 4.87 3.06
N GLY A 179 -12.46 4.69 2.76
CA GLY A 179 -13.13 5.42 1.70
C GLY A 179 -12.82 4.96 0.28
N GLN A 180 -12.48 3.67 0.09
CA GLN A 180 -12.54 2.99 -1.20
C GLN A 180 -13.88 2.31 -1.38
N ALA A 181 -14.25 1.41 -0.47
CA ALA A 181 -15.51 0.71 -0.45
C ALA A 181 -16.53 1.35 0.53
N GLY A 182 -16.04 1.96 1.60
CA GLY A 182 -16.86 2.69 2.58
C GLY A 182 -17.07 4.15 2.23
N GLY A 183 -17.93 4.80 3.01
CA GLY A 183 -18.24 6.22 2.84
C GLY A 183 -17.24 7.17 3.54
N PRO A 184 -17.50 8.49 3.50
CA PRO A 184 -16.66 9.51 4.15
C PRO A 184 -16.54 9.33 5.66
N GLU A 185 -17.53 8.68 6.32
CA GLU A 185 -17.49 8.36 7.75
C GLU A 185 -16.35 7.41 8.12
N VAL A 186 -15.91 6.54 7.21
CA VAL A 186 -14.77 5.64 7.43
C VAL A 186 -13.45 6.43 7.37
N VAL A 187 -13.35 7.40 6.46
CA VAL A 187 -12.22 8.32 6.39
C VAL A 187 -12.16 9.20 7.65
N HIS A 188 -13.33 9.71 8.09
CA HIS A 188 -13.43 10.47 9.34
C HIS A 188 -12.96 9.65 10.55
N GLU A 189 -13.41 8.40 10.68
CA GLU A 189 -12.97 7.50 11.76
C GLU A 189 -11.45 7.29 11.75
N ALA A 190 -10.88 7.02 10.57
CA ALA A 190 -9.45 6.80 10.42
C ALA A 190 -8.61 8.00 10.90
N VAL A 191 -9.07 9.22 10.63
CA VAL A 191 -8.34 10.44 10.98
C VAL A 191 -8.68 10.93 12.39
N ALA A 192 -9.97 11.15 12.68
CA ALA A 192 -10.37 11.79 13.92
C ALA A 192 -10.31 10.87 15.14
N MET A 193 -10.50 9.56 14.96
CA MET A 193 -10.54 8.60 16.08
C MET A 193 -9.28 7.75 16.18
N LEU A 194 -8.63 7.43 15.05
CA LEU A 194 -7.45 6.58 15.01
C LEU A 194 -6.15 7.35 14.72
N GLY A 195 -6.23 8.65 14.42
CA GLY A 195 -5.08 9.52 14.28
C GLY A 195 -4.25 9.29 13.00
N ALA A 196 -4.86 8.72 11.95
CA ALA A 196 -4.17 8.49 10.69
C ALA A 196 -3.69 9.82 10.07
N ARG A 197 -2.42 9.87 9.68
CA ARG A 197 -1.84 10.99 8.92
C ARG A 197 -1.69 10.67 7.44
N ARG A 198 -1.90 9.42 7.07
CA ARG A 198 -1.94 8.93 5.70
C ARG A 198 -3.06 7.90 5.58
N VAL A 199 -3.82 7.98 4.51
CA VAL A 199 -4.97 7.09 4.25
C VAL A 199 -4.81 6.48 2.87
N ALA A 200 -4.92 5.15 2.77
CA ALA A 200 -5.00 4.45 1.51
C ALA A 200 -6.35 4.74 0.85
N HIS A 201 -6.31 5.13 -0.43
CA HIS A 201 -7.40 5.65 -1.25
C HIS A 201 -7.98 6.98 -0.74
N GLY A 202 -8.86 6.95 0.26
CA GLY A 202 -9.49 8.15 0.84
C GLY A 202 -10.52 8.83 -0.05
N VAL A 203 -10.89 8.23 -1.19
CA VAL A 203 -11.61 8.91 -2.28
C VAL A 203 -13.05 9.27 -1.93
N ALA A 204 -13.69 8.55 -1.01
CA ALA A 204 -15.04 8.87 -0.53
C ALA A 204 -15.10 10.21 0.23
N ALA A 205 -13.98 10.76 0.68
CA ALA A 205 -13.93 12.07 1.33
C ALA A 205 -14.51 13.19 0.44
N ALA A 206 -14.45 13.03 -0.89
CA ALA A 206 -15.02 13.98 -1.84
C ALA A 206 -16.53 14.20 -1.66
N ALA A 207 -17.25 13.28 -1.02
CA ALA A 207 -18.69 13.36 -0.80
C ALA A 207 -19.09 14.19 0.45
N ASP A 208 -18.12 14.54 1.34
CA ASP A 208 -18.41 15.27 2.57
C ASP A 208 -17.44 16.45 2.78
N PRO A 209 -17.93 17.72 2.67
CA PRO A 209 -17.11 18.91 2.90
C PRO A 209 -16.50 19.01 4.30
N ALA A 210 -17.07 18.36 5.31
CA ALA A 210 -16.49 18.36 6.66
C ALA A 210 -15.29 17.43 6.73
N VAL A 211 -15.34 16.28 6.04
CA VAL A 211 -14.21 15.35 5.93
C VAL A 211 -13.08 15.96 5.07
N LEU A 212 -13.41 16.65 3.98
CA LEU A 212 -12.41 17.39 3.19
C LEU A 212 -11.65 18.41 4.05
N ARG A 213 -12.38 19.22 4.84
CA ARG A 213 -11.76 20.18 5.76
C ARG A 213 -10.88 19.48 6.80
N LEU A 214 -11.35 18.41 7.42
CA LEU A 214 -10.58 17.62 8.39
C LEU A 214 -9.25 17.15 7.79
N LEU A 215 -9.28 16.60 6.58
CA LEU A 215 -8.09 16.12 5.88
C LEU A 215 -7.09 17.27 5.59
N ALA A 216 -7.60 18.40 5.11
CA ALA A 216 -6.77 19.57 4.80
C ALA A 216 -6.16 20.20 6.06
N GLU A 217 -6.95 20.40 7.12
CA GLU A 217 -6.51 21.00 8.40
C GLU A 217 -5.45 20.16 9.11
N HIS A 218 -5.53 18.84 8.98
CA HIS A 218 -4.57 17.91 9.57
C HIS A 218 -3.45 17.49 8.61
N GLU A 219 -3.40 18.05 7.41
CA GLU A 219 -2.43 17.72 6.35
C GLU A 219 -2.35 16.20 6.07
N VAL A 220 -3.51 15.51 6.14
CA VAL A 220 -3.59 14.07 5.92
C VAL A 220 -3.37 13.77 4.44
N CYS A 221 -2.38 12.94 4.14
CA CYS A 221 -2.07 12.54 2.78
C CYS A 221 -2.96 11.38 2.34
N LEU A 222 -3.57 11.48 1.14
CA LEU A 222 -4.29 10.37 0.51
C LEU A 222 -3.39 9.67 -0.51
N CYS A 223 -3.22 8.36 -0.33
CA CYS A 223 -2.50 7.49 -1.27
C CYS A 223 -3.48 6.97 -2.33
N ILE A 224 -3.70 7.74 -3.39
CA ILE A 224 -4.65 7.38 -4.44
C ILE A 224 -4.05 6.37 -5.42
N CYS A 225 -4.92 5.48 -5.95
CA CYS A 225 -4.56 4.44 -6.91
C CYS A 225 -5.56 4.48 -8.08
N PRO A 226 -5.34 5.37 -9.08
CA PRO A 226 -6.30 5.61 -10.13
C PRO A 226 -6.71 4.37 -10.93
N SER A 227 -5.75 3.55 -11.38
CA SER A 227 -6.05 2.33 -12.14
C SER A 227 -6.76 1.28 -11.29
N SER A 228 -6.36 1.09 -10.03
CA SER A 228 -7.00 0.16 -9.12
C SER A 228 -8.45 0.56 -8.85
N ASN A 229 -8.70 1.82 -8.51
CA ASN A 229 -10.05 2.34 -8.33
C ASN A 229 -10.91 2.16 -9.58
N ALA A 230 -10.35 2.48 -10.76
CA ALA A 230 -11.06 2.31 -12.03
C ALA A 230 -11.40 0.84 -12.32
N ARG A 231 -10.53 -0.09 -11.96
CA ARG A 231 -10.70 -1.52 -12.17
C ARG A 231 -11.90 -2.10 -11.42
N VAL A 232 -12.18 -1.59 -10.21
CA VAL A 232 -13.35 -1.96 -9.40
C VAL A 232 -14.56 -1.04 -9.60
N GLY A 233 -14.56 -0.24 -10.66
CA GLY A 233 -15.71 0.58 -11.07
C GLY A 233 -15.81 1.95 -10.42
N LEU A 234 -14.85 2.35 -9.59
CA LEU A 234 -14.84 3.68 -8.97
C LEU A 234 -14.37 4.76 -9.95
N ARG A 235 -14.95 5.96 -9.84
CA ARG A 235 -14.61 7.14 -10.65
C ARG A 235 -14.53 8.38 -9.76
N PRO A 236 -13.51 8.48 -8.87
CA PRO A 236 -13.38 9.58 -7.94
C PRO A 236 -13.05 10.91 -8.64
N ASP A 237 -13.47 12.02 -8.05
CA ASP A 237 -13.01 13.35 -8.46
C ASP A 237 -11.73 13.72 -7.70
N TYR A 238 -10.59 13.32 -8.26
CA TYR A 238 -9.29 13.63 -7.69
C TYR A 238 -8.94 15.13 -7.74
N ARG A 239 -9.53 15.89 -8.69
CA ARG A 239 -9.35 17.36 -8.75
C ARG A 239 -10.01 18.05 -7.57
N LEU A 240 -11.17 17.56 -7.16
CA LEU A 240 -11.84 18.09 -5.96
C LEU A 240 -10.99 17.88 -4.71
N LEU A 241 -10.41 16.67 -4.54
CA LEU A 241 -9.51 16.36 -3.43
C LEU A 241 -8.28 17.28 -3.43
N ALA A 242 -7.59 17.40 -4.58
CA ALA A 242 -6.43 18.29 -4.70
C ALA A 242 -6.80 19.76 -4.50
N GLY A 243 -7.94 20.19 -5.05
CA GLY A 243 -8.46 21.57 -4.92
C GLY A 243 -8.84 21.95 -3.49
N ALA A 244 -9.15 20.97 -2.65
CA ALA A 244 -9.36 21.15 -1.22
C ALA A 244 -8.05 21.34 -0.41
N GLY A 245 -6.88 21.31 -1.06
CA GLY A 245 -5.58 21.46 -0.41
C GLY A 245 -5.06 20.18 0.26
N ILE A 246 -5.68 19.03 -0.04
CA ILE A 246 -5.28 17.73 0.52
C ILE A 246 -4.02 17.21 -0.22
N PRO A 247 -2.94 16.84 0.48
CA PRO A 247 -1.79 16.20 -0.14
C PRO A 247 -2.19 14.86 -0.77
N LEU A 248 -1.86 14.65 -2.03
CA LEU A 248 -2.10 13.40 -2.74
C LEU A 248 -0.79 12.75 -3.16
N THR A 249 -0.69 11.43 -3.03
CA THR A 249 0.33 10.60 -3.69
C THR A 249 -0.35 9.63 -4.64
N VAL A 250 0.34 9.27 -5.72
CA VAL A 250 -0.15 8.28 -6.67
C VAL A 250 0.63 6.98 -6.47
N ASN A 251 -0.07 5.84 -6.52
CA ASN A 251 0.49 4.54 -6.21
C ASN A 251 -0.17 3.45 -7.05
N THR A 252 0.44 2.27 -7.10
CA THR A 252 -0.02 1.16 -7.93
C THR A 252 -0.97 0.20 -7.24
N ASP A 253 -0.99 0.14 -5.88
CA ASP A 253 -1.80 -0.79 -5.09
C ASP A 253 -1.36 -2.26 -5.28
N ASP A 254 -1.92 -2.94 -6.27
CA ASP A 254 -1.67 -4.33 -6.63
C ASP A 254 -1.15 -4.44 -8.07
N PRO A 255 0.08 -4.03 -8.39
CA PRO A 255 0.53 -3.77 -9.77
C PRO A 255 0.56 -4.99 -10.69
N ALA A 256 0.57 -6.21 -10.16
CA ALA A 256 0.47 -7.43 -10.98
C ALA A 256 -0.99 -7.81 -11.28
N MET A 257 -1.91 -7.46 -10.40
CA MET A 257 -3.34 -7.76 -10.53
C MET A 257 -4.10 -6.61 -11.23
N VAL A 258 -3.60 -5.40 -11.07
CA VAL A 258 -3.97 -4.21 -11.85
C VAL A 258 -2.77 -3.87 -12.74
N PRO A 259 -2.67 -4.40 -13.97
CA PRO A 259 -1.45 -4.24 -14.78
C PRO A 259 -1.10 -2.77 -14.99
N THR A 260 -0.30 -2.22 -14.09
CA THR A 260 0.10 -0.82 -14.06
C THR A 260 1.53 -0.64 -13.52
N THR A 261 2.05 0.56 -13.62
CA THR A 261 3.34 1.00 -13.07
C THR A 261 3.18 2.38 -12.47
N LEU A 262 4.05 2.78 -11.53
CA LEU A 262 3.99 4.11 -10.93
C LEU A 262 4.14 5.21 -12.00
N THR A 263 4.99 5.00 -12.99
CA THR A 263 5.15 5.94 -14.11
C THR A 263 3.83 6.11 -14.87
N HIS A 264 3.12 5.01 -15.16
CA HIS A 264 1.81 5.06 -15.82
C HIS A 264 0.76 5.75 -14.94
N GLU A 265 0.72 5.47 -13.64
CA GLU A 265 -0.22 6.12 -12.71
C GLU A 265 0.02 7.63 -12.62
N LEU A 266 1.28 8.08 -12.63
CA LEU A 266 1.62 9.50 -12.67
C LEU A 266 1.19 10.15 -14.01
N GLU A 267 1.38 9.48 -15.13
CA GLU A 267 0.91 9.93 -16.46
C GLU A 267 -0.61 10.02 -16.51
N LEU A 268 -1.31 9.03 -15.96
CA LEU A 268 -2.77 9.00 -15.88
C LEU A 268 -3.30 10.12 -14.98
N ALA A 269 -2.68 10.32 -13.82
CA ALA A 269 -3.03 11.40 -12.89
C ALA A 269 -2.91 12.79 -13.54
N GLU A 270 -1.86 13.01 -14.31
CA GLU A 270 -1.65 14.28 -15.02
C GLU A 270 -2.60 14.42 -16.21
N SER A 271 -2.62 13.46 -17.14
CA SER A 271 -3.32 13.57 -18.41
C SER A 271 -4.84 13.45 -18.29
N ALA A 272 -5.35 12.50 -17.51
CA ALA A 272 -6.79 12.26 -17.37
C ALA A 272 -7.42 13.03 -16.21
N HIS A 273 -6.66 13.21 -15.11
CA HIS A 273 -7.18 13.83 -13.89
C HIS A 273 -6.68 15.27 -13.68
N GLY A 274 -5.73 15.78 -14.50
CA GLY A 274 -5.22 17.15 -14.42
C GLY A 274 -4.52 17.49 -13.12
N LEU A 275 -3.92 16.49 -12.46
CA LEU A 275 -3.13 16.67 -11.24
C LEU A 275 -1.71 17.13 -11.59
N ASN A 276 -1.09 17.86 -10.69
CA ASN A 276 0.28 18.32 -10.88
C ASN A 276 1.26 17.20 -10.50
N ARG A 277 2.01 16.69 -11.47
CA ARG A 277 2.97 15.59 -11.32
C ARG A 277 4.03 15.87 -10.26
N ASP A 278 4.63 17.07 -10.27
CA ASP A 278 5.69 17.45 -9.32
C ASP A 278 5.15 17.52 -7.88
N ALA A 279 3.92 18.01 -7.73
CA ALA A 279 3.27 18.04 -6.42
C ALA A 279 3.01 16.64 -5.87
N LEU A 280 2.59 15.68 -6.72
CA LEU A 280 2.40 14.28 -6.36
C LEU A 280 3.71 13.63 -5.90
N ILE A 281 4.79 13.81 -6.68
CA ILE A 281 6.12 13.30 -6.36
C ILE A 281 6.63 13.90 -5.05
N ALA A 282 6.51 15.22 -4.89
CA ALA A 282 6.94 15.89 -3.66
C ALA A 282 6.11 15.46 -2.45
N ALA A 283 4.81 15.20 -2.61
CA ALA A 283 3.95 14.66 -1.55
C ALA A 283 4.38 13.25 -1.13
N ALA A 284 4.74 12.38 -2.07
CA ALA A 284 5.25 11.05 -1.76
C ALA A 284 6.48 11.12 -0.86
N TRP A 285 7.46 11.95 -1.21
CA TRP A 285 8.67 12.13 -0.41
C TRP A 285 8.42 12.72 0.98
N ARG A 286 7.45 13.62 1.12
CA ARG A 286 7.09 14.23 2.42
C ARG A 286 6.28 13.31 3.32
N SER A 287 5.44 12.47 2.74
CA SER A 287 4.46 11.66 3.48
C SER A 287 4.95 10.27 3.87
N ARG A 288 6.18 9.90 3.53
CA ARG A 288 6.76 8.60 3.90
C ARG A 288 6.91 8.48 5.42
N PHE A 289 6.79 7.26 5.94
CA PHE A 289 7.00 6.97 7.36
C PHE A 289 8.46 6.68 7.70
N GLY A 290 9.23 6.16 6.75
CA GLY A 290 10.64 5.85 6.92
C GLY A 290 11.55 6.58 5.94
N GLY A 291 12.81 6.12 5.88
CA GLY A 291 13.82 6.63 4.96
C GLY A 291 14.82 7.58 5.61
N SER A 292 16.10 7.32 5.33
CA SER A 292 17.23 8.14 5.76
C SER A 292 17.50 9.32 4.81
N ALA A 293 17.00 9.24 3.57
CA ALA A 293 17.24 10.28 2.57
C ALA A 293 16.32 11.48 2.78
N GLN A 294 16.90 12.67 2.85
CA GLN A 294 16.17 13.93 2.67
C GLN A 294 15.57 13.94 1.26
N ALA A 295 14.40 14.61 1.08
CA ALA A 295 13.87 14.85 -0.25
C ALA A 295 14.99 15.40 -1.16
N PRO A 296 15.09 14.92 -2.42
CA PRO A 296 16.12 15.44 -3.33
C PRO A 296 16.06 16.96 -3.36
N ALA A 297 17.22 17.61 -3.21
CA ALA A 297 17.33 19.05 -3.32
C ALA A 297 16.82 19.47 -4.70
N ARG A 298 15.96 20.48 -4.76
CA ARG A 298 15.41 21.05 -6.00
C ARG A 298 16.50 21.62 -6.88
#